data_16fedae29e9d6e0426ca25a884bcefa2
#
_entry.id   16fedae29e9d6e0426ca25a884bcefa2
#
_cell.length_a   1.000
_cell.length_b   1.000
_cell.length_c   1.000
_cell.angle_alpha   90.00
_cell.angle_beta   90.00
_cell.angle_gamma   90.00
#
_symmetry.space_group_name_H-M   'P 1'
#
loop_
_entity.id
_entity.type
_entity.pdbx_description
1 polymer ?
#
loop_
_entity_poly.entity_id
_entity_poly.type
_entity_poly.pdbx_seq_one_letter_code
_entity_poly.pdbx_strand_id
1 'polypeptide(L)'
;MEIGWLEDFISLASTGNFSRSAEDRNISQSAFSRRIRALEHWLGADLIDRSRFPTTLTPAGHSFYQTALDVVRILQRERAEFRGLVKRDARTIRICATHTLAIHFAPTWIAALRHADGTGELNVKMMAADLHDCGQALMEGACDLVLAYNTSAAPSMFGMSRFEAASIGADTVMPVSAADSDGAPRHAIDATNDDPFPLLAYSNNSYLGRLVGSALENWDLGRRARPSYESSLVEALKGMALAGDGVAWLPRSAIGAELAAGRLVACARHADYGLAVEIKAYRRAERERSIVEHVWRAVTELPKDHAISA
;
A
#
# COMPACT_ATOMS: atom_id res chain seq x y z
N MET A 1 -13.60 5.53 32.94
CA MET A 1 -12.64 4.79 32.08
C MET A 1 -11.30 5.51 32.10
N GLU A 2 -10.19 4.77 32.21
CA GLU A 2 -8.82 5.29 32.15
C GLU A 2 -8.15 4.80 30.86
N ILE A 3 -7.28 5.60 30.26
CA ILE A 3 -6.54 5.23 29.04
C ILE A 3 -5.76 3.92 29.24
N GLY A 4 -5.19 3.73 30.44
CA GLY A 4 -4.48 2.51 30.81
C GLY A 4 -5.28 1.22 30.63
N TRP A 5 -6.61 1.27 30.75
CA TRP A 5 -7.46 0.09 30.55
C TRP A 5 -7.55 -0.28 29.07
N LEU A 6 -7.55 0.71 28.16
CA LEU A 6 -7.53 0.47 26.71
C LEU A 6 -6.19 -0.15 26.28
N GLU A 7 -5.08 0.40 26.80
CA GLU A 7 -3.74 -0.12 26.52
C GLU A 7 -3.57 -1.56 27.07
N ASP A 8 -4.13 -1.85 28.26
CA ASP A 8 -4.12 -3.19 28.85
C ASP A 8 -4.94 -4.17 27.98
N PHE A 9 -6.10 -3.74 27.49
CA PHE A 9 -6.93 -4.55 26.57
C PHE A 9 -6.22 -4.84 25.26
N ILE A 10 -5.57 -3.85 24.63
CA ILE A 10 -4.79 -4.01 23.40
C ILE A 10 -3.65 -5.01 23.62
N SER A 11 -2.92 -4.90 24.73
CA SER A 11 -1.86 -5.84 25.10
C SER A 11 -2.39 -7.27 25.23
N LEU A 12 -3.53 -7.46 25.92
CA LEU A 12 -4.14 -8.78 26.09
C LEU A 12 -4.64 -9.37 24.78
N ALA A 13 -5.22 -8.56 23.92
CA ALA A 13 -5.66 -8.98 22.59
C ALA A 13 -4.49 -9.50 21.73
N SER A 14 -3.30 -8.89 21.89
CA SER A 14 -2.09 -9.29 21.16
C SER A 14 -1.43 -10.55 21.72
N THR A 15 -1.40 -10.70 23.05
CA THR A 15 -0.63 -11.79 23.71
C THR A 15 -1.47 -13.04 23.97
N GLY A 16 -2.80 -12.89 24.12
CA GLY A 16 -3.71 -13.93 24.58
C GLY A 16 -3.43 -14.47 25.98
N ASN A 17 -2.60 -13.75 26.79
CA ASN A 17 -2.11 -14.24 28.07
C ASN A 17 -2.06 -13.12 29.13
N PHE A 18 -2.87 -13.27 30.18
CA PHE A 18 -2.99 -12.28 31.25
C PHE A 18 -1.67 -12.02 32.00
N SER A 19 -0.88 -13.06 32.28
CA SER A 19 0.40 -12.90 33.02
C SER A 19 1.41 -12.17 32.17
N ARG A 20 1.58 -12.56 30.90
CA ARG A 20 2.49 -11.91 29.96
C ARG A 20 2.11 -10.45 29.72
N SER A 21 0.82 -10.18 29.51
CA SER A 21 0.35 -8.80 29.33
C SER A 21 0.57 -7.95 30.58
N ALA A 22 0.38 -8.52 31.77
CA ALA A 22 0.64 -7.80 33.02
C ALA A 22 2.13 -7.44 33.18
N GLU A 23 3.03 -8.36 32.83
CA GLU A 23 4.48 -8.12 32.77
C GLU A 23 4.84 -7.01 31.77
N ASP A 24 4.34 -7.10 30.54
CA ASP A 24 4.55 -6.08 29.50
C ASP A 24 4.05 -4.69 29.91
N ARG A 25 3.00 -4.64 30.73
CA ARG A 25 2.41 -3.41 31.28
C ARG A 25 2.98 -2.97 32.63
N ASN A 26 3.97 -3.72 33.18
CA ASN A 26 4.61 -3.45 34.46
C ASN A 26 3.64 -3.34 35.65
N ILE A 27 2.61 -4.21 35.69
CA ILE A 27 1.65 -4.29 36.80
C ILE A 27 1.44 -5.74 37.24
N SER A 28 0.87 -5.95 38.44
CA SER A 28 0.52 -7.31 38.86
C SER A 28 -0.63 -7.89 38.04
N GLN A 29 -0.62 -9.20 37.81
CA GLN A 29 -1.67 -9.91 37.06
C GLN A 29 -3.07 -9.69 37.67
N SER A 30 -3.16 -9.56 39.02
CA SER A 30 -4.43 -9.28 39.71
C SER A 30 -4.95 -7.86 39.42
N ALA A 31 -4.05 -6.86 39.35
CA ALA A 31 -4.40 -5.49 38.97
C ALA A 31 -4.81 -5.41 37.50
N PHE A 32 -4.05 -6.08 36.62
CA PHE A 32 -4.37 -6.18 35.20
C PHE A 32 -5.76 -6.78 34.97
N SER A 33 -6.07 -7.92 35.58
CA SER A 33 -7.38 -8.58 35.48
C SER A 33 -8.54 -7.70 35.98
N ARG A 34 -8.31 -6.91 37.03
CA ARG A 34 -9.32 -5.94 37.52
C ARG A 34 -9.57 -4.82 36.51
N ARG A 35 -8.53 -4.30 35.87
CA ARG A 35 -8.67 -3.23 34.87
C ARG A 35 -9.42 -3.71 33.62
N ILE A 36 -9.15 -4.93 33.15
CA ILE A 36 -9.93 -5.53 32.05
C ILE A 36 -11.39 -5.66 32.44
N ARG A 37 -11.71 -6.19 33.63
CA ARG A 37 -13.11 -6.30 34.10
C ARG A 37 -13.77 -4.93 34.25
N ALA A 38 -13.04 -3.92 34.72
CA ALA A 38 -13.55 -2.56 34.82
C ALA A 38 -13.89 -1.96 33.45
N LEU A 39 -13.09 -2.25 32.44
CA LEU A 39 -13.36 -1.85 31.04
C LEU A 39 -14.63 -2.57 30.51
N GLU A 40 -14.71 -3.89 30.68
CA GLU A 40 -15.88 -4.70 30.29
C GLU A 40 -17.17 -4.20 30.98
N HIS A 41 -17.09 -3.93 32.27
CA HIS A 41 -18.22 -3.38 33.04
C HIS A 41 -18.64 -2.00 32.54
N TRP A 42 -17.67 -1.12 32.23
CA TRP A 42 -17.94 0.22 31.71
C TRP A 42 -18.61 0.17 30.32
N LEU A 43 -18.20 -0.78 29.47
CA LEU A 43 -18.76 -1.00 28.13
C LEU A 43 -20.10 -1.75 28.17
N GLY A 44 -20.39 -2.47 29.26
CA GLY A 44 -21.57 -3.33 29.37
C GLY A 44 -21.49 -4.61 28.53
N ALA A 45 -20.28 -5.04 28.15
CA ALA A 45 -20.06 -6.24 27.34
C ALA A 45 -18.74 -6.92 27.72
N ASP A 46 -18.71 -8.26 27.69
CA ASP A 46 -17.48 -9.01 27.82
C ASP A 46 -16.67 -8.91 26.52
N LEU A 47 -15.39 -8.53 26.66
CA LEU A 47 -14.47 -8.38 25.51
C LEU A 47 -13.58 -9.60 25.33
N ILE A 48 -13.37 -10.39 26.40
CA ILE A 48 -12.42 -11.52 26.46
C ILE A 48 -13.17 -12.82 26.72
N ASP A 49 -12.98 -13.79 25.85
CA ASP A 49 -13.39 -15.18 26.09
C ASP A 49 -12.33 -15.86 26.98
N ARG A 50 -12.69 -16.09 28.24
CA ARG A 50 -11.82 -16.70 29.26
C ARG A 50 -11.99 -18.22 29.34
N SER A 51 -12.87 -18.81 28.52
CA SER A 51 -13.13 -20.25 28.50
C SER A 51 -12.02 -21.05 27.81
N ARG A 52 -11.13 -20.34 27.07
CA ARG A 52 -10.05 -20.93 26.28
C ARG A 52 -8.68 -20.45 26.73
N PHE A 53 -7.67 -21.25 26.47
CA PHE A 53 -6.27 -20.87 26.61
C PHE A 53 -5.51 -21.22 25.31
N PRO A 54 -4.80 -20.26 24.68
CA PRO A 54 -4.74 -18.82 25.02
C PRO A 54 -6.13 -18.16 24.95
N THR A 55 -6.33 -17.08 25.73
CA THR A 55 -7.59 -16.32 25.72
C THR A 55 -7.77 -15.60 24.41
N THR A 56 -9.02 -15.55 23.92
CA THR A 56 -9.39 -14.92 22.66
C THR A 56 -10.37 -13.76 22.86
N LEU A 57 -10.54 -12.93 21.85
CA LEU A 57 -11.55 -11.88 21.88
C LEU A 57 -12.94 -12.45 21.62
N THR A 58 -13.95 -11.90 22.29
CA THR A 58 -15.36 -12.10 21.94
C THR A 58 -15.69 -11.32 20.64
N PRO A 59 -16.86 -11.51 20.01
CA PRO A 59 -17.30 -10.65 18.90
C PRO A 59 -17.31 -9.16 19.28
N ALA A 60 -17.74 -8.82 20.51
CA ALA A 60 -17.69 -7.46 21.04
C ALA A 60 -16.24 -6.98 21.19
N GLY A 61 -15.33 -7.86 21.66
CA GLY A 61 -13.90 -7.58 21.77
C GLY A 61 -13.27 -7.29 20.41
N HIS A 62 -13.58 -8.06 19.37
CA HIS A 62 -13.10 -7.81 18.01
C HIS A 62 -13.59 -6.46 17.46
N SER A 63 -14.86 -6.14 17.66
CA SER A 63 -15.45 -4.84 17.24
C SER A 63 -14.80 -3.66 17.98
N PHE A 64 -14.57 -3.81 19.29
CA PHE A 64 -14.02 -2.75 20.13
C PHE A 64 -12.50 -2.58 19.96
N TYR A 65 -11.78 -3.60 19.51
CA TYR A 65 -10.32 -3.56 19.39
C TYR A 65 -9.80 -2.41 18.52
N GLN A 66 -10.42 -2.21 17.35
CA GLN A 66 -10.05 -1.10 16.46
C GLN A 66 -10.33 0.26 17.12
N THR A 67 -11.48 0.41 17.75
CA THR A 67 -11.83 1.64 18.48
C THR A 67 -10.83 1.94 19.61
N ALA A 68 -10.40 0.91 20.36
CA ALA A 68 -9.42 1.07 21.43
C ALA A 68 -8.06 1.53 20.88
N LEU A 69 -7.60 0.95 19.76
CA LEU A 69 -6.39 1.37 19.07
C LEU A 69 -6.46 2.84 18.63
N ASP A 70 -7.56 3.25 18.02
CA ASP A 70 -7.76 4.62 17.52
C ASP A 70 -7.74 5.63 18.66
N VAL A 71 -8.47 5.37 19.73
CA VAL A 71 -8.53 6.27 20.91
C VAL A 71 -7.14 6.42 21.56
N VAL A 72 -6.42 5.33 21.79
CA VAL A 72 -5.07 5.39 22.37
C VAL A 72 -4.13 6.17 21.47
N ARG A 73 -4.19 5.95 20.17
CA ARG A 73 -3.36 6.64 19.17
C ARG A 73 -3.64 8.14 19.12
N ILE A 74 -4.92 8.56 19.08
CA ILE A 74 -5.30 9.97 19.08
C ILE A 74 -4.73 10.65 20.32
N LEU A 75 -4.90 10.06 21.49
CA LEU A 75 -4.42 10.64 22.74
C LEU A 75 -2.89 10.68 22.83
N GLN A 76 -2.19 9.65 22.34
CA GLN A 76 -0.73 9.65 22.28
C GLN A 76 -0.19 10.71 21.33
N ARG A 77 -0.87 10.92 20.18
CA ARG A 77 -0.56 11.99 19.24
C ARG A 77 -0.69 13.37 19.90
N GLU A 78 -1.84 13.66 20.49
CA GLU A 78 -2.09 14.93 21.17
C GLU A 78 -1.07 15.17 22.31
N ARG A 79 -0.80 14.13 23.11
CA ARG A 79 0.22 14.21 24.17
C ARG A 79 1.63 14.50 23.63
N ALA A 80 1.99 13.94 22.48
CA ALA A 80 3.27 14.21 21.83
C ALA A 80 3.34 15.67 21.33
N GLU A 81 2.23 16.20 20.79
CA GLU A 81 2.11 17.59 20.36
C GLU A 81 2.34 18.56 21.54
N PHE A 82 1.68 18.33 22.67
CA PHE A 82 1.84 19.16 23.86
C PHE A 82 3.23 19.07 24.50
N ARG A 83 3.95 17.97 24.36
CA ARG A 83 5.31 17.79 24.93
C ARG A 83 6.43 18.44 24.13
N GLY A 84 6.14 19.15 23.04
CA GLY A 84 7.14 19.83 22.22
C GLY A 84 8.09 18.89 21.47
N LEU A 85 7.82 17.57 21.48
CA LEU A 85 8.52 16.59 20.65
C LEU A 85 8.25 16.81 19.16
N VAL A 86 7.21 17.58 18.85
CA VAL A 86 6.66 17.86 17.53
C VAL A 86 7.49 18.87 16.73
N LYS A 87 8.38 19.67 17.33
CA LYS A 87 9.19 20.63 16.57
C LYS A 87 10.07 19.95 15.50
N ARG A 88 10.49 18.71 15.72
CA ARG A 88 11.23 17.93 14.70
C ARG A 88 10.29 17.26 13.67
N ASP A 89 9.04 17.01 14.03
CA ASP A 89 8.03 16.36 13.16
C ASP A 89 7.14 17.37 12.42
N ALA A 90 7.18 18.65 12.79
CA ALA A 90 6.36 19.71 12.19
C ALA A 90 6.59 19.90 10.67
N ARG A 91 7.74 19.47 10.17
CA ARG A 91 8.11 19.50 8.75
C ARG A 91 8.23 18.12 8.12
N THR A 92 7.79 17.08 8.82
CA THR A 92 7.85 15.70 8.33
C THR A 92 6.47 15.26 7.84
N ILE A 93 6.41 14.81 6.58
CA ILE A 93 5.27 14.10 6.02
C ILE A 93 5.57 12.60 5.93
N ARG A 94 4.59 11.78 6.30
CA ARG A 94 4.68 10.32 6.24
C ARG A 94 3.89 9.84 5.03
N ILE A 95 4.56 9.21 4.09
CA ILE A 95 3.97 8.70 2.86
C ILE A 95 4.05 7.19 2.86
N CYS A 96 2.94 6.51 2.64
CA CYS A 96 2.91 5.10 2.32
C CYS A 96 2.69 4.95 0.81
N ALA A 97 3.41 4.05 0.16
CA ALA A 97 3.23 3.78 -1.27
C ALA A 97 3.32 2.29 -1.55
N THR A 98 2.65 1.84 -2.61
CA THR A 98 2.90 0.49 -3.10
C THR A 98 4.36 0.37 -3.55
N HIS A 99 4.95 -0.82 -3.39
CA HIS A 99 6.39 -1.05 -3.60
C HIS A 99 6.92 -0.45 -4.90
N THR A 100 6.23 -0.68 -6.01
CA THR A 100 6.62 -0.17 -7.33
C THR A 100 6.66 1.35 -7.36
N LEU A 101 5.62 2.01 -6.82
CA LEU A 101 5.56 3.48 -6.79
C LEU A 101 6.59 4.07 -5.82
N ALA A 102 6.87 3.40 -4.70
CA ALA A 102 7.91 3.84 -3.77
C ALA A 102 9.30 3.86 -4.41
N ILE A 103 9.57 2.92 -5.33
CA ILE A 103 10.88 2.79 -6.00
C ILE A 103 10.97 3.69 -7.25
N HIS A 104 9.96 3.64 -8.12
CA HIS A 104 10.09 4.18 -9.49
C HIS A 104 9.40 5.51 -9.71
N PHE A 105 8.45 5.91 -8.88
CA PHE A 105 7.69 7.15 -9.03
C PHE A 105 7.98 8.16 -7.91
N ALA A 106 7.90 7.73 -6.67
CA ALA A 106 7.96 8.63 -5.51
C ALA A 106 9.24 9.48 -5.44
N PRO A 107 10.45 8.99 -5.76
CA PRO A 107 11.67 9.81 -5.67
C PRO A 107 11.59 11.07 -6.54
N THR A 108 11.21 10.93 -7.81
CA THR A 108 11.10 12.03 -8.76
C THR A 108 9.94 12.96 -8.39
N TRP A 109 8.80 12.39 -8.01
CA TRP A 109 7.63 13.15 -7.58
C TRP A 109 7.90 13.97 -6.29
N ILE A 110 8.60 13.40 -5.30
CA ILE A 110 8.99 14.11 -4.07
C ILE A 110 9.96 15.25 -4.39
N ALA A 111 10.90 15.04 -5.32
CA ALA A 111 11.78 16.11 -5.77
C ALA A 111 11.00 17.27 -6.39
N ALA A 112 10.04 16.97 -7.27
CA ALA A 112 9.16 17.98 -7.86
C ALA A 112 8.30 18.70 -6.80
N LEU A 113 7.76 17.96 -5.84
CA LEU A 113 6.97 18.53 -4.74
C LEU A 113 7.78 19.50 -3.89
N ARG A 114 9.05 19.18 -3.57
CA ARG A 114 9.96 20.08 -2.85
C ARG A 114 10.25 21.37 -3.60
N HIS A 115 10.36 21.29 -4.93
CA HIS A 115 10.61 22.48 -5.78
C HIS A 115 9.36 23.36 -5.90
N ALA A 116 8.18 22.77 -6.06
CA ALA A 116 6.94 23.52 -6.24
C ALA A 116 6.53 24.32 -5.00
N ASP A 117 6.81 23.78 -3.82
CA ASP A 117 6.36 24.35 -2.57
C ASP A 117 7.34 25.36 -1.93
N GLY A 118 8.53 25.55 -2.52
CA GLY A 118 9.58 26.37 -1.90
C GLY A 118 10.07 25.84 -0.55
N THR A 119 9.64 24.65 -0.16
CA THR A 119 9.99 23.99 1.09
C THR A 119 11.17 23.04 0.90
N GLY A 120 12.31 23.53 0.50
CA GLY A 120 13.54 22.71 0.45
C GLY A 120 13.84 21.90 1.73
N GLU A 121 13.07 22.13 2.80
CA GLU A 121 13.19 21.51 4.11
C GLU A 121 12.11 20.45 4.41
N LEU A 122 11.29 20.04 3.43
CA LEU A 122 10.30 18.97 3.65
C LEU A 122 10.99 17.63 3.89
N ASN A 123 10.86 17.12 5.11
CA ASN A 123 11.29 15.76 5.45
C ASN A 123 10.20 14.75 5.06
N VAL A 124 10.59 13.72 4.34
CA VAL A 124 9.68 12.66 3.93
C VAL A 124 10.10 11.35 4.60
N LYS A 125 9.17 10.72 5.31
CA LYS A 125 9.30 9.34 5.77
C LYS A 125 8.48 8.47 4.83
N MET A 126 9.15 7.63 4.03
CA MET A 126 8.52 6.72 3.08
C MET A 126 8.40 5.32 3.69
N MET A 127 7.22 4.74 3.57
CA MET A 127 6.95 3.33 3.85
C MET A 127 6.46 2.67 2.57
N ALA A 128 7.01 1.52 2.22
CA ALA A 128 6.53 0.70 1.12
C ALA A 128 5.75 -0.49 1.69
N ALA A 129 4.55 -0.73 1.19
CA ALA A 129 3.67 -1.80 1.65
C ALA A 129 2.69 -2.22 0.56
N ASP A 130 1.92 -3.27 0.79
CA ASP A 130 0.81 -3.66 -0.07
C ASP A 130 -0.33 -2.62 0.00
N LEU A 131 -1.20 -2.61 -1.03
CA LEU A 131 -2.29 -1.64 -1.11
C LEU A 131 -3.22 -1.68 0.11
N HIS A 132 -3.50 -2.88 0.64
CA HIS A 132 -4.32 -3.07 1.84
C HIS A 132 -3.67 -2.42 3.06
N ASP A 133 -2.39 -2.69 3.29
CA ASP A 133 -1.62 -2.17 4.42
C ASP A 133 -1.42 -0.65 4.30
N CYS A 134 -1.21 -0.12 3.08
CA CYS A 134 -1.21 1.31 2.83
C CYS A 134 -2.54 1.97 3.24
N GLY A 135 -3.66 1.35 2.88
CA GLY A 135 -4.99 1.83 3.24
C GLY A 135 -5.24 1.78 4.74
N GLN A 136 -4.84 0.70 5.39
CA GLN A 136 -4.91 0.57 6.84
C GLN A 136 -4.04 1.63 7.52
N ALA A 137 -2.80 1.81 7.09
CA ALA A 137 -1.89 2.83 7.62
C ALA A 137 -2.48 4.25 7.50
N LEU A 138 -3.18 4.56 6.40
CA LEU A 138 -3.85 5.85 6.23
C LEU A 138 -5.05 6.01 7.17
N MET A 139 -5.91 4.99 7.25
CA MET A 139 -7.06 4.98 8.17
C MET A 139 -6.61 5.13 9.62
N GLU A 140 -5.55 4.44 9.99
CA GLU A 140 -4.99 4.46 11.33
C GLU A 140 -4.16 5.71 11.64
N GLY A 141 -3.89 6.59 10.66
CA GLY A 141 -3.02 7.76 10.84
C GLY A 141 -1.54 7.42 11.04
N ALA A 142 -1.12 6.22 10.68
CA ALA A 142 0.29 5.83 10.65
C ALA A 142 1.04 6.51 9.49
N CYS A 143 0.33 6.86 8.40
CA CYS A 143 0.83 7.74 7.34
C CYS A 143 -0.15 8.89 7.09
N ASP A 144 0.31 9.91 6.39
CA ASP A 144 -0.43 11.12 6.06
C ASP A 144 -0.95 11.08 4.62
N LEU A 145 -0.19 10.48 3.71
CA LEU A 145 -0.55 10.28 2.31
C LEU A 145 -0.32 8.82 1.91
N VAL A 146 -1.13 8.35 0.97
CA VAL A 146 -0.90 7.08 0.26
C VAL A 146 -0.74 7.35 -1.22
N LEU A 147 0.26 6.73 -1.86
CA LEU A 147 0.41 6.70 -3.31
C LEU A 147 0.05 5.31 -3.83
N ALA A 148 -0.91 5.24 -4.75
CA ALA A 148 -1.37 3.98 -5.31
C ALA A 148 -1.80 4.12 -6.77
N TYR A 149 -1.70 3.02 -7.51
CA TYR A 149 -2.35 2.90 -8.82
C TYR A 149 -3.86 2.88 -8.68
N ASN A 150 -4.53 3.47 -9.63
CA ASN A 150 -5.99 3.48 -9.75
C ASN A 150 -6.42 3.29 -11.21
N THR A 151 -7.51 2.56 -11.40
CA THR A 151 -8.19 2.45 -12.69
C THR A 151 -9.67 2.23 -12.46
N SER A 152 -10.50 2.61 -13.44
CA SER A 152 -11.94 2.35 -13.41
C SER A 152 -12.28 0.86 -13.44
N ALA A 153 -11.40 0.03 -14.02
CA ALA A 153 -11.57 -1.42 -14.11
C ALA A 153 -11.35 -2.16 -12.79
N ALA A 154 -10.61 -1.57 -11.84
CA ALA A 154 -10.38 -2.14 -10.52
C ALA A 154 -10.54 -1.03 -9.47
N PRO A 155 -11.76 -0.84 -8.92
CA PRO A 155 -12.02 0.22 -7.96
C PRO A 155 -11.13 0.07 -6.72
N SER A 156 -10.55 1.19 -6.31
CA SER A 156 -9.71 1.28 -5.13
C SER A 156 -10.56 1.23 -3.87
N MET A 157 -10.02 0.63 -2.79
CA MET A 157 -10.59 0.70 -1.44
C MET A 157 -10.74 2.15 -0.92
N PHE A 158 -10.11 3.13 -1.58
CA PHE A 158 -10.18 4.55 -1.26
C PHE A 158 -11.40 5.29 -1.85
N GLY A 159 -12.34 4.59 -2.50
CA GLY A 159 -13.58 5.17 -3.04
C GLY A 159 -14.61 5.61 -2.00
N MET A 160 -14.31 5.55 -0.72
CA MET A 160 -15.17 5.99 0.37
C MET A 160 -15.05 7.49 0.62
N SER A 161 -16.13 8.13 1.09
CA SER A 161 -16.19 9.56 1.45
C SER A 161 -15.20 10.01 2.54
N ARG A 162 -14.46 9.07 3.12
CA ARG A 162 -13.44 9.31 4.15
C ARG A 162 -12.09 9.77 3.59
N PHE A 163 -11.89 9.65 2.29
CA PHE A 163 -10.62 9.96 1.63
C PHE A 163 -10.82 11.00 0.54
N GLU A 164 -9.87 11.89 0.44
CA GLU A 164 -9.68 12.76 -0.71
C GLU A 164 -8.60 12.16 -1.62
N ALA A 165 -8.76 12.31 -2.91
CA ALA A 165 -7.86 11.80 -3.93
C ALA A 165 -7.45 12.89 -4.91
N ALA A 166 -6.18 12.91 -5.28
CA ALA A 166 -5.65 13.74 -6.35
C ALA A 166 -4.88 12.88 -7.35
N SER A 167 -5.08 13.13 -8.64
CA SER A 167 -4.27 12.54 -9.70
C SER A 167 -2.90 13.21 -9.71
N ILE A 168 -1.83 12.40 -9.65
CA ILE A 168 -0.44 12.89 -9.56
C ILE A 168 0.45 12.35 -10.68
N GLY A 169 -0.09 11.49 -11.56
CA GLY A 169 0.61 10.95 -12.70
C GLY A 169 -0.15 9.80 -13.35
N ALA A 170 0.45 9.22 -14.36
CA ALA A 170 -0.05 8.06 -15.07
C ALA A 170 1.10 7.12 -15.44
N ASP A 171 0.77 5.84 -15.66
CA ASP A 171 1.70 4.82 -16.10
C ASP A 171 1.01 3.87 -17.08
N THR A 172 1.79 3.04 -17.75
CA THR A 172 1.27 1.98 -18.61
C THR A 172 1.87 0.64 -18.19
N VAL A 173 1.03 -0.31 -17.86
CA VAL A 173 1.45 -1.69 -17.58
C VAL A 173 1.41 -2.47 -18.89
N MET A 174 2.56 -2.90 -19.39
CA MET A 174 2.70 -3.47 -20.73
C MET A 174 3.39 -4.85 -20.72
N PRO A 175 3.03 -5.74 -21.65
CA PRO A 175 3.67 -7.05 -21.75
C PRO A 175 5.06 -6.94 -22.36
N VAL A 176 6.06 -7.50 -21.65
CA VAL A 176 7.45 -7.49 -22.08
C VAL A 176 8.11 -8.86 -21.88
N SER A 177 9.13 -9.12 -22.67
CA SER A 177 10.02 -10.29 -22.58
C SER A 177 11.45 -9.84 -22.83
N ALA A 178 12.42 -10.66 -22.49
CA ALA A 178 13.80 -10.46 -22.92
C ALA A 178 13.86 -10.39 -24.45
N ALA A 179 14.78 -9.59 -24.97
CA ALA A 179 15.14 -9.62 -26.37
C ALA A 179 15.95 -10.89 -26.70
N ASP A 180 15.76 -11.43 -27.88
CA ASP A 180 16.63 -12.45 -28.47
C ASP A 180 17.86 -11.78 -29.16
N SER A 181 18.67 -12.60 -29.86
CA SER A 181 19.86 -12.12 -30.58
C SER A 181 19.57 -11.07 -31.67
N ASP A 182 18.36 -11.07 -32.20
CA ASP A 182 17.92 -10.18 -33.28
C ASP A 182 17.16 -8.97 -32.78
N GLY A 183 17.03 -8.82 -31.45
CA GLY A 183 16.30 -7.76 -30.80
C GLY A 183 14.78 -7.96 -30.79
N ALA A 184 14.28 -9.14 -31.18
CA ALA A 184 12.88 -9.49 -31.10
C ALA A 184 12.51 -10.07 -29.73
N PRO A 185 11.24 -10.06 -29.31
CA PRO A 185 10.85 -10.68 -28.05
C PRO A 185 11.04 -12.19 -28.09
N ARG A 186 11.77 -12.73 -27.11
CA ARG A 186 12.01 -14.16 -26.94
C ARG A 186 10.69 -14.95 -26.78
N HIS A 187 9.70 -14.31 -26.16
CA HIS A 187 8.33 -14.83 -26.04
C HIS A 187 7.37 -13.78 -26.59
N ALA A 188 6.88 -14.00 -27.81
CA ALA A 188 5.92 -13.09 -28.44
C ALA A 188 4.48 -13.53 -28.14
N ILE A 189 3.60 -12.54 -27.97
CA ILE A 189 2.16 -12.75 -27.95
C ILE A 189 1.63 -12.34 -29.34
N ASP A 190 1.29 -13.32 -30.15
CA ASP A 190 0.71 -13.07 -31.46
C ASP A 190 -0.81 -13.23 -31.36
N ALA A 191 -1.55 -12.21 -31.81
CA ALA A 191 -3.00 -12.24 -31.83
C ALA A 191 -3.56 -13.18 -32.93
N THR A 192 -2.70 -13.62 -33.85
CA THR A 192 -3.10 -14.44 -35.00
C THR A 192 -2.98 -15.94 -34.77
N ASN A 193 -2.38 -16.36 -33.65
CA ASN A 193 -2.25 -17.77 -33.30
C ASN A 193 -2.68 -18.03 -31.84
N ASP A 194 -2.91 -19.30 -31.51
CA ASP A 194 -3.30 -19.76 -30.18
C ASP A 194 -2.11 -20.39 -29.39
N ASP A 195 -0.87 -20.10 -29.78
CA ASP A 195 0.29 -20.67 -29.12
C ASP A 195 0.36 -20.26 -27.64
N PRO A 196 0.61 -21.21 -26.74
CA PRO A 196 0.78 -20.90 -25.32
C PRO A 196 2.09 -20.14 -25.09
N PHE A 197 2.08 -19.26 -24.08
CA PHE A 197 3.28 -18.53 -23.66
C PHE A 197 3.50 -18.66 -22.14
N PRO A 198 4.77 -18.68 -21.66
CA PRO A 198 5.05 -18.68 -20.23
C PRO A 198 4.73 -17.32 -19.63
N LEU A 199 3.86 -17.31 -18.61
CA LEU A 199 3.43 -16.12 -17.90
C LEU A 199 4.19 -15.99 -16.58
N LEU A 200 4.85 -14.86 -16.39
CA LEU A 200 5.38 -14.44 -15.11
C LEU A 200 4.25 -13.66 -14.39
N ALA A 201 3.51 -14.39 -13.57
CA ALA A 201 2.24 -13.92 -13.02
C ALA A 201 2.44 -13.06 -11.76
N TYR A 202 1.57 -12.09 -11.59
CA TYR A 202 1.37 -11.47 -10.28
C TYR A 202 0.53 -12.37 -9.39
N SER A 203 0.82 -12.32 -8.08
CA SER A 203 -0.06 -12.96 -7.08
C SER A 203 -1.44 -12.29 -7.07
N ASN A 204 -2.49 -13.10 -6.98
CA ASN A 204 -3.88 -12.65 -7.08
C ASN A 204 -4.32 -11.65 -5.99
N ASN A 205 -3.63 -11.60 -4.86
CA ASN A 205 -3.88 -10.63 -3.79
C ASN A 205 -3.33 -9.23 -4.10
N SER A 206 -2.44 -9.09 -5.10
CA SER A 206 -1.89 -7.80 -5.50
C SER A 206 -2.86 -7.01 -6.39
N TYR A 207 -2.74 -5.68 -6.38
CA TYR A 207 -3.55 -4.81 -7.25
C TYR A 207 -3.27 -5.08 -8.73
N LEU A 208 -1.99 -5.14 -9.11
CA LEU A 208 -1.60 -5.43 -10.50
C LEU A 208 -1.99 -6.85 -10.91
N GLY A 209 -2.00 -7.81 -9.98
CA GLY A 209 -2.46 -9.18 -10.24
C GLY A 209 -3.92 -9.23 -10.64
N ARG A 210 -4.78 -8.53 -9.92
CA ARG A 210 -6.21 -8.43 -10.28
C ARG A 210 -6.42 -7.71 -11.60
N LEU A 211 -5.68 -6.62 -11.83
CA LEU A 211 -5.77 -5.82 -13.06
C LEU A 211 -5.36 -6.65 -14.28
N VAL A 212 -4.18 -7.26 -14.24
CA VAL A 212 -3.64 -8.08 -15.33
C VAL A 212 -4.47 -9.35 -15.53
N GLY A 213 -4.88 -10.01 -14.44
CA GLY A 213 -5.74 -11.20 -14.51
C GLY A 213 -7.06 -10.93 -15.24
N SER A 214 -7.76 -9.87 -14.85
CA SER A 214 -9.00 -9.45 -15.53
C SER A 214 -8.77 -9.07 -17.01
N ALA A 215 -7.65 -8.43 -17.30
CA ALA A 215 -7.31 -8.07 -18.68
C ALA A 215 -7.01 -9.30 -19.54
N LEU A 216 -6.27 -10.28 -19.01
CA LEU A 216 -6.00 -11.54 -19.72
C LEU A 216 -7.30 -12.30 -20.06
N GLU A 217 -8.28 -12.30 -19.16
CA GLU A 217 -9.60 -12.88 -19.42
C GLU A 217 -10.33 -12.11 -20.53
N ASN A 218 -10.36 -10.78 -20.45
CA ASN A 218 -11.04 -9.92 -21.44
C ASN A 218 -10.42 -10.01 -22.85
N TRP A 219 -9.13 -10.29 -22.94
CA TRP A 219 -8.41 -10.45 -24.21
C TRP A 219 -8.38 -11.89 -24.71
N ASP A 220 -9.04 -12.84 -24.03
CA ASP A 220 -9.00 -14.30 -24.28
C ASP A 220 -7.57 -14.90 -24.28
N LEU A 221 -6.64 -14.19 -23.60
CA LEU A 221 -5.26 -14.65 -23.43
C LEU A 221 -5.10 -15.62 -22.26
N GLY A 222 -6.05 -15.66 -21.33
CA GLY A 222 -5.98 -16.50 -20.13
C GLY A 222 -5.82 -18.00 -20.46
N ARG A 223 -6.39 -18.47 -21.57
CA ARG A 223 -6.27 -19.86 -22.02
C ARG A 223 -4.87 -20.21 -22.55
N ARG A 224 -4.15 -19.21 -23.04
CA ARG A 224 -2.81 -19.36 -23.62
C ARG A 224 -1.70 -19.13 -22.59
N ALA A 225 -1.98 -18.32 -21.57
CA ALA A 225 -1.05 -18.02 -20.52
C ALA A 225 -0.76 -19.27 -19.66
N ARG A 226 0.50 -19.64 -19.50
CA ARG A 226 0.96 -20.73 -18.66
C ARG A 226 1.81 -20.16 -17.54
N PRO A 227 1.27 -20.00 -16.31
CA PRO A 227 2.04 -19.48 -15.18
C PRO A 227 3.29 -20.33 -14.95
N SER A 228 4.47 -19.71 -15.05
CA SER A 228 5.78 -20.33 -14.82
C SER A 228 6.42 -19.81 -13.52
N TYR A 229 6.06 -18.61 -13.10
CA TYR A 229 6.54 -17.98 -11.89
C TYR A 229 5.46 -17.04 -11.34
N GLU A 230 5.38 -16.89 -10.02
CA GLU A 230 4.42 -16.00 -9.37
C GLU A 230 5.10 -15.14 -8.29
N SER A 231 4.81 -13.83 -8.30
CA SER A 231 5.28 -12.89 -7.28
C SER A 231 4.35 -11.69 -7.18
N SER A 232 4.23 -11.08 -6.00
CA SER A 232 3.57 -9.78 -5.83
C SER A 232 4.47 -8.60 -6.23
N LEU A 233 5.78 -8.82 -6.39
CA LEU A 233 6.78 -7.78 -6.61
C LEU A 233 7.12 -7.62 -8.08
N VAL A 234 6.95 -6.41 -8.62
CA VAL A 234 7.35 -6.03 -9.98
C VAL A 234 8.84 -6.33 -10.24
N GLU A 235 9.70 -6.04 -9.28
CA GLU A 235 11.15 -6.26 -9.42
C GLU A 235 11.51 -7.74 -9.58
N ALA A 236 10.80 -8.64 -8.90
CA ALA A 236 11.00 -10.08 -9.06
C ALA A 236 10.58 -10.55 -10.45
N LEU A 237 9.39 -10.10 -10.92
CA LEU A 237 8.91 -10.44 -12.28
C LEU A 237 9.82 -9.83 -13.36
N LYS A 238 10.34 -8.62 -13.16
CA LYS A 238 11.32 -7.99 -14.05
C LYS A 238 12.60 -8.80 -14.14
N GLY A 239 13.12 -9.27 -13.00
CA GLY A 239 14.30 -10.14 -12.96
C GLY A 239 14.12 -11.43 -13.78
N MET A 240 12.97 -12.09 -13.62
CA MET A 240 12.65 -13.32 -14.39
C MET A 240 12.45 -13.05 -15.87
N ALA A 241 11.80 -11.92 -16.22
CA ALA A 241 11.65 -11.50 -17.62
C ALA A 241 13.01 -11.26 -18.28
N LEU A 242 13.94 -10.58 -17.59
CA LEU A 242 15.32 -10.37 -18.06
C LEU A 242 16.13 -11.66 -18.20
N ALA A 243 15.85 -12.66 -17.36
CA ALA A 243 16.44 -13.99 -17.50
C ALA A 243 15.89 -14.77 -18.72
N GLY A 244 14.80 -14.27 -19.31
CA GLY A 244 14.17 -14.87 -20.48
C GLY A 244 13.17 -15.98 -20.17
N ASP A 245 12.66 -16.05 -18.93
CA ASP A 245 11.79 -17.13 -18.45
C ASP A 245 10.32 -16.96 -18.81
N GLY A 246 9.94 -15.82 -19.43
CA GLY A 246 8.56 -15.62 -19.84
C GLY A 246 8.20 -14.17 -20.16
N VAL A 247 6.89 -13.96 -20.24
CA VAL A 247 6.25 -12.66 -20.45
C VAL A 247 5.74 -12.13 -19.12
N ALA A 248 6.06 -10.88 -18.81
CA ALA A 248 5.51 -10.14 -17.68
C ALA A 248 4.79 -8.87 -18.14
N TRP A 249 3.66 -8.54 -17.53
CA TRP A 249 3.04 -7.22 -17.63
C TRP A 249 3.67 -6.30 -16.59
N LEU A 250 4.53 -5.39 -17.01
CA LEU A 250 5.29 -4.52 -16.11
C LEU A 250 4.96 -3.04 -16.32
N PRO A 251 4.88 -2.23 -15.25
CA PRO A 251 4.78 -0.79 -15.37
C PRO A 251 5.97 -0.21 -16.15
N ARG A 252 5.69 0.65 -17.12
CA ARG A 252 6.74 1.30 -17.95
C ARG A 252 7.76 2.05 -17.08
N SER A 253 7.28 2.67 -16.00
CA SER A 253 8.17 3.32 -15.02
C SER A 253 9.23 2.39 -14.43
N ALA A 254 8.91 1.12 -14.26
CA ALA A 254 9.82 0.15 -13.66
C ALA A 254 10.83 -0.44 -14.65
N ILE A 255 10.61 -0.28 -15.95
CA ILE A 255 11.40 -0.94 -17.01
C ILE A 255 11.96 0.02 -18.06
N GLY A 256 11.86 1.34 -17.85
CA GLY A 256 12.31 2.34 -18.82
C GLY A 256 13.78 2.17 -19.25
N ALA A 257 14.67 1.91 -18.29
CA ALA A 257 16.10 1.68 -18.58
C ALA A 257 16.34 0.39 -19.38
N GLU A 258 15.57 -0.67 -19.09
CA GLU A 258 15.65 -1.94 -19.79
C GLU A 258 15.12 -1.86 -21.22
N LEU A 259 14.02 -1.10 -21.42
CA LEU A 259 13.48 -0.83 -22.75
C LEU A 259 14.45 0.03 -23.57
N ALA A 260 15.01 1.10 -23.00
CA ALA A 260 15.98 1.95 -23.67
C ALA A 260 17.27 1.19 -24.05
N ALA A 261 17.68 0.23 -23.21
CA ALA A 261 18.83 -0.63 -23.47
C ALA A 261 18.53 -1.83 -24.39
N GLY A 262 17.27 -2.01 -24.83
CA GLY A 262 16.85 -3.14 -25.67
C GLY A 262 16.95 -4.50 -24.96
N ARG A 263 17.05 -4.53 -23.62
CA ARG A 263 17.11 -5.80 -22.84
C ARG A 263 15.73 -6.41 -22.65
N LEU A 264 14.72 -5.56 -22.48
CA LEU A 264 13.32 -5.93 -22.53
C LEU A 264 12.68 -5.28 -23.75
N VAL A 265 11.78 -5.99 -24.38
CA VAL A 265 11.04 -5.52 -25.57
C VAL A 265 9.56 -5.86 -25.42
N ALA A 266 8.70 -5.07 -26.05
CA ALA A 266 7.26 -5.33 -26.07
C ALA A 266 6.96 -6.66 -26.78
N CYS A 267 6.12 -7.48 -26.17
CA CYS A 267 5.80 -8.82 -26.70
C CYS A 267 4.71 -8.82 -27.75
N ALA A 268 3.84 -7.79 -27.79
CA ALA A 268 2.69 -7.75 -28.66
C ALA A 268 3.03 -7.12 -30.01
N ARG A 269 2.81 -7.85 -31.10
CA ARG A 269 3.11 -7.38 -32.47
C ARG A 269 1.94 -6.66 -33.13
N HIS A 270 0.71 -7.04 -32.82
CA HIS A 270 -0.49 -6.62 -33.57
C HIS A 270 -1.67 -6.17 -32.70
N ALA A 271 -1.53 -6.16 -31.40
CA ALA A 271 -2.55 -5.71 -30.47
C ALA A 271 -1.93 -4.90 -29.34
N ASP A 272 -2.64 -3.86 -28.93
CA ASP A 272 -2.22 -3.10 -27.75
C ASP A 272 -2.77 -3.80 -26.50
N TYR A 273 -1.93 -4.59 -25.84
CA TYR A 273 -2.21 -5.22 -24.54
C TYR A 273 -1.67 -4.36 -23.38
N GLY A 274 -1.50 -3.08 -23.60
CA GLY A 274 -1.15 -2.11 -22.58
C GLY A 274 -2.35 -1.74 -21.73
N LEU A 275 -2.12 -1.58 -20.43
CA LEU A 275 -3.12 -1.17 -19.46
C LEU A 275 -2.74 0.21 -18.92
N ALA A 276 -3.50 1.22 -19.26
CA ALA A 276 -3.34 2.55 -18.71
C ALA A 276 -3.78 2.55 -17.23
N VAL A 277 -2.92 3.07 -16.36
CA VAL A 277 -3.18 3.23 -14.94
C VAL A 277 -2.90 4.67 -14.52
N GLU A 278 -3.76 5.20 -13.68
CA GLU A 278 -3.58 6.51 -13.05
C GLU A 278 -2.82 6.32 -11.73
N ILE A 279 -1.94 7.25 -11.41
CA ILE A 279 -1.29 7.30 -10.11
C ILE A 279 -1.99 8.37 -9.28
N LYS A 280 -2.50 7.98 -8.13
CA LYS A 280 -3.20 8.87 -7.22
C LYS A 280 -2.50 8.99 -5.87
N ALA A 281 -2.55 10.20 -5.33
CA ALA A 281 -2.33 10.45 -3.92
C ALA A 281 -3.67 10.44 -3.19
N TYR A 282 -3.70 9.86 -2.01
CA TYR A 282 -4.87 9.81 -1.13
C TYR A 282 -4.51 10.35 0.24
N ARG A 283 -5.46 11.10 0.85
CA ARG A 283 -5.39 11.52 2.25
C ARG A 283 -6.72 11.28 2.94
N ARG A 284 -6.77 11.41 4.27
CA ARG A 284 -8.04 11.48 4.97
C ARG A 284 -8.75 12.80 4.64
N ALA A 285 -10.09 12.75 4.54
CA ALA A 285 -10.92 13.93 4.27
C ALA A 285 -11.03 14.87 5.48
N GLU A 286 -10.72 14.38 6.67
CA GLU A 286 -10.72 15.19 7.89
C GLU A 286 -9.53 16.16 7.90
N ARG A 287 -9.71 17.28 8.62
CA ARG A 287 -8.63 18.27 8.77
C ARG A 287 -7.43 17.65 9.44
N GLU A 288 -6.28 17.78 8.80
CA GLU A 288 -5.02 17.21 9.20
C GLU A 288 -4.05 18.26 9.82
N ARG A 289 -2.84 17.82 10.16
CA ARG A 289 -1.74 18.71 10.58
C ARG A 289 -1.45 19.76 9.50
N SER A 290 -1.05 20.96 9.90
CA SER A 290 -0.76 22.07 8.96
C SER A 290 0.18 21.70 7.82
N ILE A 291 1.18 20.85 8.08
CA ILE A 291 2.11 20.36 7.05
C ILE A 291 1.39 19.48 6.01
N VAL A 292 0.44 18.65 6.44
CA VAL A 292 -0.34 17.79 5.53
C VAL A 292 -1.22 18.64 4.62
N GLU A 293 -1.91 19.65 5.20
CA GLU A 293 -2.74 20.59 4.42
C GLU A 293 -1.90 21.38 3.41
N HIS A 294 -0.70 21.80 3.83
CA HIS A 294 0.22 22.53 2.98
C HIS A 294 0.72 21.66 1.82
N VAL A 295 1.21 20.45 2.12
CA VAL A 295 1.64 19.48 1.11
C VAL A 295 0.50 19.09 0.19
N TRP A 296 -0.71 18.88 0.72
CA TRP A 296 -1.87 18.50 -0.11
C TRP A 296 -2.24 19.59 -1.12
N ARG A 297 -2.15 20.86 -0.74
CA ARG A 297 -2.35 21.97 -1.69
C ARG A 297 -1.32 21.92 -2.81
N ALA A 298 -0.04 21.75 -2.48
CA ALA A 298 1.01 21.61 -3.49
C ALA A 298 0.76 20.38 -4.39
N VAL A 299 0.33 19.24 -3.84
CA VAL A 299 -0.04 18.04 -4.62
C VAL A 299 -1.15 18.32 -5.62
N THR A 300 -2.15 19.12 -5.24
CA THR A 300 -3.28 19.43 -6.13
C THR A 300 -2.96 20.47 -7.19
N GLU A 301 -1.95 21.32 -6.95
CA GLU A 301 -1.49 22.38 -7.84
C GLU A 301 -0.37 21.92 -8.80
N LEU A 302 0.34 20.82 -8.47
CA LEU A 302 1.38 20.29 -9.35
C LEU A 302 0.81 19.90 -10.73
N PRO A 303 1.55 20.21 -11.82
CA PRO A 303 1.18 19.74 -13.15
C PRO A 303 1.07 18.21 -13.16
N LYS A 304 0.00 17.69 -13.72
CA LYS A 304 -0.26 16.24 -13.83
C LYS A 304 0.66 15.52 -14.82
N ASP A 305 1.49 16.28 -15.55
CA ASP A 305 2.38 15.81 -16.61
C ASP A 305 3.71 15.23 -16.11
N HIS A 306 3.78 14.79 -14.85
CA HIS A 306 4.79 13.82 -14.47
C HIS A 306 4.44 12.43 -15.04
N ALA A 307 3.94 12.41 -16.29
CA ALA A 307 4.09 11.25 -17.15
C ALA A 307 5.60 10.95 -17.17
N ILE A 308 5.94 9.74 -16.75
CA ILE A 308 7.31 9.25 -16.73
C ILE A 308 7.85 9.41 -18.15
N SER A 309 8.52 10.55 -18.39
CA SER A 309 9.28 10.75 -19.61
C SER A 309 10.33 9.67 -19.67
N ALA A 310 10.31 8.94 -20.77
CA ALA A 310 11.14 7.79 -21.08
C ALA A 310 12.63 8.07 -20.91
#